data_e4724996783cb8b6692e447043ed894b
#
_entry.id   e4724996783cb8b6692e447043ed894b
#
_cell.length_a   1.000
_cell.length_b   1.000
_cell.length_c   1.000
_cell.angle_alpha   90.00
_cell.angle_beta   90.00
_cell.angle_gamma   90.00
#
_symmetry.space_group_name_H-M   'P 1'
#
loop_
_entity.id
_entity.type
_entity.pdbx_description
1 polymer ?
#
loop_
_entity_poly.entity_id
_entity_poly.type
_entity_poly.pdbx_seq_one_letter_code
_entity_poly.pdbx_strand_id
1 'polypeptide(L)'
;MQARKDDRQAVELLVRQAQQGHQPAFAALFEMYYDQIFRYVSFKCGSPSESEDLTGEVFLKMVENINRFRWQGHPFTSWLYRIAHNLVVDYFRKSGTRRTVPLEAASNAIGASAS
;
A
#
# COMPACT_ATOMS: atom_id res chain seq x y z
N MET A 1 -20.96 -9.12 9.69
CA MET A 1 -20.33 -9.79 9.84
C MET A 1 -19.29 -9.55 10.76
N GLN A 2 -18.98 -10.29 11.57
CA GLN A 2 -17.98 -10.12 12.35
C GLN A 2 -16.73 -10.14 11.68
N ALA A 3 -16.70 -10.40 10.47
CA ALA A 3 -15.49 -10.45 9.73
C ALA A 3 -14.66 -9.21 9.87
N ARG A 4 -15.32 -8.08 9.88
CA ARG A 4 -14.61 -6.88 9.94
C ARG A 4 -13.81 -6.70 11.22
N LYS A 5 -14.40 -6.99 12.31
CA LYS A 5 -13.73 -6.86 13.54
C LYS A 5 -12.66 -7.90 13.68
N ASP A 6 -12.94 -9.13 13.24
CA ASP A 6 -11.98 -10.17 13.31
C ASP A 6 -10.79 -9.85 12.42
N ASP A 7 -11.04 -9.25 11.25
CA ASP A 7 -9.97 -8.91 10.35
C ASP A 7 -9.05 -7.89 10.99
N ARG A 8 -9.62 -6.93 11.68
CA ARG A 8 -8.81 -5.93 12.29
C ARG A 8 -7.90 -6.51 13.33
N GLN A 9 -8.40 -7.39 14.18
CA GLN A 9 -7.59 -8.00 15.19
C GLN A 9 -6.54 -8.92 14.58
N ALA A 10 -6.92 -9.64 13.52
CA ALA A 10 -5.99 -10.51 12.85
C ALA A 10 -4.85 -9.70 12.23
N VAL A 11 -5.17 -8.56 11.65
CA VAL A 11 -4.16 -7.72 11.04
C VAL A 11 -3.23 -7.18 12.11
N GLU A 12 -3.77 -6.75 13.24
CA GLU A 12 -2.93 -6.24 14.30
C GLU A 12 -1.92 -7.28 14.76
N LEU A 13 -2.38 -8.51 14.90
CA LEU A 13 -1.49 -9.56 15.35
C LEU A 13 -0.41 -9.83 14.30
N LEU A 14 -0.82 -9.90 13.03
CA LEU A 14 0.14 -10.15 11.98
C LEU A 14 1.17 -9.04 11.87
N VAL A 15 0.73 -7.81 12.01
CA VAL A 15 1.67 -6.70 11.94
C VAL A 15 2.67 -6.78 13.08
N ARG A 16 2.19 -7.10 14.27
CA ARG A 16 3.08 -7.20 15.39
C ARG A 16 4.08 -8.32 15.19
N GLN A 17 3.63 -9.45 14.69
CA GLN A 17 4.53 -10.57 14.43
C GLN A 17 5.54 -10.22 13.35
N ALA A 18 5.09 -9.53 12.31
CA ALA A 18 5.99 -9.13 11.24
C ALA A 18 7.03 -8.15 11.76
N GLN A 19 6.64 -7.28 12.67
CA GLN A 19 7.57 -6.33 13.25
C GLN A 19 8.63 -7.04 14.09
N GLN A 20 8.34 -8.27 14.50
CA GLN A 20 9.30 -9.05 15.24
C GLN A 20 10.10 -9.98 14.33
N GLY A 21 9.93 -9.84 13.03
CA GLY A 21 10.68 -10.64 12.10
C GLY A 21 10.10 -11.99 11.74
N HIS A 22 8.83 -12.22 12.09
CA HIS A 22 8.20 -13.50 11.83
C HIS A 22 7.83 -13.59 10.36
N GLN A 23 8.56 -14.38 9.59
CA GLN A 23 8.36 -14.48 8.16
C GLN A 23 6.94 -14.87 7.74
N PRO A 24 6.31 -15.86 8.35
CA PRO A 24 4.95 -16.20 7.91
C PRO A 24 3.97 -15.05 8.03
N ALA A 25 4.22 -14.11 8.95
CA ALA A 25 3.32 -12.98 9.09
C ALA A 25 3.42 -12.06 7.87
N PHE A 26 4.63 -11.91 7.32
CA PHE A 26 4.80 -11.10 6.12
C PHE A 26 4.05 -11.75 4.96
N ALA A 27 4.17 -13.07 4.82
CA ALA A 27 3.50 -13.77 3.75
C ALA A 27 1.98 -13.64 3.87
N ALA A 28 1.48 -13.70 5.09
CA ALA A 28 0.04 -13.57 5.31
C ALA A 28 -0.44 -12.17 4.95
N LEU A 29 0.31 -11.16 5.31
CA LEU A 29 -0.07 -9.79 4.98
C LEU A 29 -0.04 -9.59 3.47
N PHE A 30 0.96 -10.17 2.81
CA PHE A 30 1.07 -10.08 1.37
C PHE A 30 -0.16 -10.70 0.72
N GLU A 31 -0.52 -11.91 1.11
CA GLU A 31 -1.67 -12.57 0.53
C GLU A 31 -2.96 -11.83 0.83
N MET A 32 -3.06 -11.29 2.01
CA MET A 32 -4.27 -10.61 2.41
C MET A 32 -4.52 -9.34 1.62
N TYR A 33 -3.48 -8.61 1.30
CA TYR A 33 -3.64 -7.32 0.65
C TYR A 33 -3.25 -7.23 -0.81
N TYR A 34 -2.63 -8.28 -1.36
CA TYR A 34 -2.12 -8.18 -2.72
C TYR A 34 -3.17 -7.74 -3.74
N ASP A 35 -4.31 -8.39 -3.75
CA ASP A 35 -5.32 -8.09 -4.76
C ASP A 35 -5.80 -6.65 -4.70
N GLN A 36 -6.05 -6.16 -3.52
CA GLN A 36 -6.58 -4.80 -3.46
C GLN A 36 -5.50 -3.78 -3.79
N ILE A 37 -4.26 -4.03 -3.43
CA ILE A 37 -3.21 -3.09 -3.79
C ILE A 37 -2.97 -3.15 -5.29
N PHE A 38 -2.96 -4.37 -5.87
CA PHE A 38 -2.77 -4.50 -7.30
C PHE A 38 -3.88 -3.77 -8.05
N ARG A 39 -5.13 -3.89 -7.61
CA ARG A 39 -6.22 -3.21 -8.27
C ARG A 39 -6.07 -1.70 -8.20
N TYR A 40 -5.65 -1.20 -7.05
CA TYR A 40 -5.45 0.22 -6.89
C TYR A 40 -4.36 0.71 -7.82
N VAL A 41 -3.23 0.01 -7.86
CA VAL A 41 -2.10 0.40 -8.69
C VAL A 41 -2.48 0.29 -10.17
N SER A 42 -3.18 -0.78 -10.56
CA SER A 42 -3.58 -0.97 -11.93
C SER A 42 -4.51 0.11 -12.43
N PHE A 43 -5.41 0.53 -11.56
CA PHE A 43 -6.35 1.55 -11.93
C PHE A 43 -5.60 2.84 -12.26
N LYS A 44 -4.52 3.11 -11.54
CA LYS A 44 -3.76 4.34 -11.78
C LYS A 44 -2.80 4.23 -12.94
N CYS A 45 -2.14 3.09 -13.07
CA CYS A 45 -1.11 2.94 -14.09
C CYS A 45 -1.59 2.47 -15.44
N GLY A 46 -2.54 1.60 -15.45
CA GLY A 46 -3.10 1.13 -16.70
C GLY A 46 -2.32 0.05 -17.43
N SER A 47 -1.08 -0.19 -17.07
CA SER A 47 -0.27 -1.22 -17.72
C SER A 47 -0.13 -2.40 -16.78
N PRO A 48 -0.53 -3.60 -17.20
CA PRO A 48 -0.45 -4.76 -16.30
C PRO A 48 0.94 -5.06 -15.80
N SER A 49 1.93 -5.03 -16.67
CA SER A 49 3.25 -5.40 -16.23
C SER A 49 3.84 -4.36 -15.29
N GLU A 50 3.59 -3.10 -15.55
CA GLU A 50 4.09 -2.08 -14.65
C GLU A 50 3.33 -2.09 -13.33
N SER A 51 2.05 -2.46 -13.40
CA SER A 51 1.28 -2.57 -12.18
C SER A 51 1.80 -3.68 -11.29
N GLU A 52 2.22 -4.78 -11.89
CA GLU A 52 2.79 -5.87 -11.12
C GLU A 52 4.09 -5.44 -10.46
N ASP A 53 4.94 -4.74 -11.22
CA ASP A 53 6.20 -4.29 -10.68
C ASP A 53 5.99 -3.33 -9.52
N LEU A 54 5.08 -2.39 -9.71
CA LEU A 54 4.83 -1.41 -8.65
C LEU A 54 4.22 -2.06 -7.43
N THR A 55 3.31 -3.01 -7.65
CA THR A 55 2.69 -3.70 -6.52
C THR A 55 3.77 -4.44 -5.73
N GLY A 56 4.70 -5.06 -6.44
CA GLY A 56 5.80 -5.73 -5.76
C GLY A 56 6.62 -4.76 -4.95
N GLU A 57 6.83 -3.56 -5.47
CA GLU A 57 7.58 -2.56 -4.73
C GLU A 57 6.83 -2.09 -3.50
N VAL A 58 5.51 -2.02 -3.57
CA VAL A 58 4.74 -1.63 -2.41
C VAL A 58 5.00 -2.61 -1.27
N PHE A 59 4.97 -3.90 -1.58
CA PHE A 59 5.15 -4.89 -0.52
C PHE A 59 6.61 -4.96 -0.06
N LEU A 60 7.56 -4.65 -0.94
CA LEU A 60 8.93 -4.58 -0.53
C LEU A 60 9.09 -3.43 0.47
N LYS A 61 8.49 -2.28 0.17
CA LYS A 61 8.55 -1.16 1.08
C LYS A 61 7.84 -1.48 2.39
N MET A 62 6.78 -2.26 2.32
CA MET A 62 6.09 -2.68 3.52
C MET A 62 7.05 -3.44 4.41
N VAL A 63 7.75 -4.41 3.84
CA VAL A 63 8.68 -5.20 4.62
C VAL A 63 9.80 -4.32 5.20
N GLU A 64 10.32 -3.44 4.37
CA GLU A 64 11.42 -2.60 4.81
C GLU A 64 11.06 -1.62 5.91
N ASN A 65 9.83 -1.19 5.92
CA ASN A 65 9.42 -0.14 6.83
C ASN A 65 8.39 -0.50 7.88
N ILE A 66 8.02 -1.76 7.95
CA ILE A 66 6.96 -2.14 8.86
C ILE A 66 7.28 -1.82 10.31
N ASN A 67 8.56 -1.77 10.66
CA ASN A 67 8.92 -1.45 12.03
C ASN A 67 8.63 0.00 12.38
N ARG A 68 8.39 0.83 11.38
CA ARG A 68 8.07 2.21 11.64
C ARG A 68 6.58 2.44 11.79
N PHE A 69 5.77 1.46 11.42
CA PHE A 69 4.33 1.61 11.53
C PHE A 69 3.89 1.65 12.98
N ARG A 70 3.02 2.57 13.31
CA ARG A 70 2.48 2.66 14.64
C ARG A 70 0.97 2.80 14.55
N TRP A 71 0.28 2.14 15.46
CA TRP A 71 -1.17 2.23 15.50
C TRP A 71 -1.53 3.51 16.24
N GLN A 72 -1.58 4.59 15.52
CA GLN A 72 -1.91 5.85 16.14
C GLN A 72 -3.05 6.47 15.39
N GLY A 73 -4.19 5.87 15.46
CA GLY A 73 -5.36 6.44 14.82
C GLY A 73 -5.53 6.11 13.35
N HIS A 74 -4.56 5.41 12.76
CA HIS A 74 -4.67 5.03 11.37
C HIS A 74 -4.52 3.54 11.24
N PRO A 75 -5.39 2.88 10.50
CA PRO A 75 -5.27 1.45 10.33
C PRO A 75 -4.09 1.11 9.43
N PHE A 76 -3.63 -0.12 9.54
CA PHE A 76 -2.52 -0.59 8.74
C PHE A 76 -2.82 -0.41 7.25
N THR A 77 -4.05 -0.63 6.84
CA THR A 77 -4.45 -0.50 5.45
C THR A 77 -4.15 0.90 4.93
N SER A 78 -4.44 1.93 5.70
CA SER A 78 -4.17 3.29 5.27
C SER A 78 -2.69 3.52 5.06
N TRP A 79 -1.89 2.96 5.94
CA TRP A 79 -0.44 3.11 5.83
C TRP A 79 0.05 2.42 4.54
N LEU A 80 -0.49 1.24 4.26
CA LEU A 80 -0.09 0.50 3.08
C LEU A 80 -0.50 1.24 1.81
N TYR A 81 -1.70 1.80 1.80
CA TYR A 81 -2.15 2.56 0.64
C TYR A 81 -1.34 3.84 0.46
N ARG A 82 -0.84 4.41 1.52
CA ARG A 82 0.01 5.58 1.39
C ARG A 82 1.31 5.20 0.68
N ILE A 83 1.86 4.03 1.00
CA ILE A 83 3.06 3.56 0.32
C ILE A 83 2.74 3.39 -1.17
N ALA A 84 1.60 2.77 -1.47
CA ALA A 84 1.23 2.54 -2.85
C ALA A 84 1.06 3.86 -3.59
N HIS A 85 0.38 4.81 -2.97
CA HIS A 85 0.15 6.10 -3.59
C HIS A 85 1.47 6.80 -3.89
N ASN A 86 2.37 6.80 -2.94
CA ASN A 86 3.65 7.47 -3.13
C ASN A 86 4.45 6.84 -4.26
N LEU A 87 4.40 5.52 -4.38
CA LEU A 87 5.12 4.86 -5.44
C LEU A 87 4.51 5.13 -6.81
N VAL A 88 3.19 5.22 -6.88
CA VAL A 88 2.53 5.53 -8.14
C VAL A 88 2.88 6.95 -8.57
N VAL A 89 2.83 7.89 -7.66
CA VAL A 89 3.16 9.27 -7.97
C VAL A 89 4.61 9.35 -8.44
N ASP A 90 5.49 8.65 -7.76
CA ASP A 90 6.89 8.66 -8.11
C ASP A 90 7.11 8.03 -9.49
N TYR A 91 6.36 6.98 -9.78
CA TYR A 91 6.45 6.34 -11.07
C TYR A 91 6.10 7.31 -12.20
N PHE A 92 5.01 8.04 -12.05
CA PHE A 92 4.62 8.98 -13.09
C PHE A 92 5.62 10.12 -13.20
N ARG A 93 6.15 10.55 -12.10
CA ARG A 93 7.11 11.62 -12.13
C ARG A 93 8.38 11.20 -12.83
N LYS A 94 8.87 9.99 -12.55
CA LYS A 94 10.08 9.52 -13.15
C LYS A 94 9.93 9.18 -14.62
N SER A 95 8.78 8.69 -15.02
CA SER A 95 8.59 8.31 -16.40
C SER A 95 8.37 9.52 -17.28
N GLY A 96 8.20 10.68 -16.71
CA GLY A 96 7.97 11.86 -17.48
C GLY A 96 6.60 11.93 -18.09
N THR A 97 5.73 11.02 -17.70
CA THR A 97 4.39 11.01 -18.23
C THR A 97 3.60 12.08 -17.62
N ARG A 98 3.01 12.92 -18.42
CA ARG A 98 2.31 13.88 -17.86
C ARG A 98 0.98 13.58 -17.66
N ARG A 99 0.36 12.72 -18.20
CA ARG A 99 -0.92 12.44 -18.11
C ARG A 99 -1.28 11.95 -17.01
N THR A 100 -1.33 11.38 -16.85
CA THR A 100 -1.36 10.78 -16.00
C THR A 100 -2.13 10.81 -14.94
N VAL A 101 -1.86 11.29 -14.01
CA VAL A 101 -2.67 11.32 -12.86
C VAL A 101 -3.76 12.25 -13.12
N PRO A 102 -5.01 11.84 -13.08
CA PRO A 102 -6.12 12.72 -13.32
C PRO A 102 -6.08 13.84 -12.32
N LEU A 103 -6.61 14.94 -12.70
CA LEU A 103 -6.55 16.09 -11.89
C LEU A 103 -7.12 15.90 -10.52
N GLU A 104 -8.24 15.24 -10.40
CA GLU A 104 -8.75 15.06 -9.13
C GLU A 104 -7.93 14.15 -8.36
N ALA A 105 -7.31 13.17 -8.96
CA ALA A 105 -6.43 12.29 -8.25
C ALA A 105 -5.23 13.10 -7.81
N ALA A 106 -4.80 14.02 -8.63
CA ALA A 106 -3.69 14.85 -8.28
C ALA A 106 -4.06 15.76 -7.13
N SER A 107 -5.26 16.25 -7.12
CA SER A 107 -5.69 17.06 -6.03
C SER A 107 -5.73 16.29 -4.76
N ASN A 108 -6.25 15.11 -4.83
CA ASN A 108 -6.31 14.29 -3.66
C ASN A 108 -4.92 13.92 -3.22
N ALA A 109 -4.06 13.70 -4.17
CA ALA A 109 -2.71 13.35 -3.86
C ALA A 109 -2.04 14.50 -3.16
N ILE A 110 -2.29 15.68 -3.61
CA ILE A 110 -1.72 16.82 -3.00
C ILE A 110 -2.23 16.94 -1.59
N GLY A 111 -3.49 16.75 -1.44
CA GLY A 111 -4.05 16.80 -0.13
C GLY A 111 -3.42 15.76 0.74
N ALA A 112 -3.30 14.57 0.19
CA ALA A 112 -2.74 13.52 0.97
C ALA A 112 -1.28 13.73 1.14
N SER A 113 -0.65 14.17 0.10
CA SER A 113 0.74 14.21 0.21
C SER A 113 1.16 15.40 0.91
N ALA A 114 0.41 16.36 0.90
CA ALA A 114 0.75 17.47 1.64
C ALA A 114 0.99 16.91 2.98
N SER A 115 0.51 15.80 3.18
CA SER A 115 0.73 15.23 4.43
C SER A 115 2.06 14.58 4.54
#